data_ef210e3a3c5d2b3ce08c51c46204128f
#
_entry.id   ef210e3a3c5d2b3ce08c51c46204128f
#
_cell.length_a   1.000
_cell.length_b   1.000
_cell.length_c   1.000
_cell.angle_alpha   90.00
_cell.angle_beta   90.00
_cell.angle_gamma   90.00
#
_symmetry.space_group_name_H-M   'P 1'
#
loop_
_entity.id
_entity.type
_entity.pdbx_description
1 polymer ?
#
loop_
_entity_poly.entity_id
_entity_poly.type
_entity_poly.pdbx_seq_one_letter_code
_entity_poly.pdbx_strand_id
1 'polypeptide(L)'
;KSLFEYSVTGDLKINLVYDYRQSATDAMAKIGIIVKDDRSTYDVLKAKYDSFVASYNKERAQIDALISTYNADKSAYEKNISYWNKKGGAPKAEYNISEQERNDLNAQVTAINQAEDSLNGLVDNINSAEIVLNQLIDALNLQVALYNKAGSSTGKQFSEGEYVRNSNGIAINIFQFNDTNQLIKVLVHELGHSLGLPHLDNPKAIMY
;
A
#
# COMPACT_ATOMS: atom_id res chain seq x y z
N LYS A 1 -7.60 -0.89 -44.00
CA LYS A 1 -6.26 -1.49 -43.87
C LYS A 1 -5.88 -1.39 -42.41
N SER A 2 -5.52 -2.48 -41.75
CA SER A 2 -5.03 -2.45 -40.39
C SER A 2 -3.73 -1.66 -40.34
N LEU A 3 -3.55 -0.77 -39.32
CA LEU A 3 -2.32 -0.04 -39.10
C LEU A 3 -1.29 -0.89 -38.37
N PHE A 4 -1.76 -1.89 -37.59
CA PHE A 4 -0.92 -2.84 -36.86
C PHE A 4 -1.37 -4.26 -37.19
N GLU A 5 -0.43 -5.17 -37.20
CA GLU A 5 -0.65 -6.60 -37.40
C GLU A 5 0.08 -7.34 -36.26
N TYR A 6 -0.58 -8.34 -35.68
CA TYR A 6 0.05 -9.17 -34.65
C TYR A 6 1.13 -10.06 -35.25
N SER A 7 2.31 -10.04 -34.68
CA SER A 7 3.43 -10.91 -35.03
C SER A 7 4.25 -11.25 -33.78
N VAL A 8 4.67 -12.51 -33.68
CA VAL A 8 5.56 -12.95 -32.60
C VAL A 8 7.00 -12.46 -32.77
N THR A 9 7.35 -11.97 -33.95
CA THR A 9 8.68 -11.47 -34.33
C THR A 9 8.66 -9.99 -34.72
N GLY A 10 7.59 -9.27 -34.39
CA GLY A 10 7.47 -7.84 -34.68
C GLY A 10 8.49 -6.98 -33.95
N ASP A 11 8.83 -5.84 -34.53
CA ASP A 11 9.79 -4.88 -33.95
C ASP A 11 9.23 -4.17 -32.71
N LEU A 12 7.91 -3.90 -32.69
CA LEU A 12 7.22 -3.33 -31.52
C LEU A 12 6.82 -4.42 -30.55
N LYS A 13 7.47 -4.47 -29.41
CA LYS A 13 7.18 -5.43 -28.34
C LYS A 13 6.11 -4.89 -27.39
N ILE A 14 5.16 -5.73 -26.99
CA ILE A 14 4.17 -5.43 -25.96
C ILE A 14 4.47 -6.30 -24.75
N ASN A 15 4.78 -5.66 -23.62
CA ASN A 15 5.13 -6.31 -22.37
C ASN A 15 4.05 -6.02 -21.32
N LEU A 16 3.53 -7.06 -20.68
CA LEU A 16 2.75 -6.92 -19.45
C LEU A 16 3.74 -6.98 -18.29
N VAL A 17 3.89 -5.88 -17.54
CA VAL A 17 4.85 -5.74 -16.46
C VAL A 17 4.09 -5.68 -15.14
N TYR A 18 4.15 -6.76 -14.36
CA TYR A 18 3.57 -6.78 -13.03
C TYR A 18 4.50 -6.06 -12.04
N ASP A 19 4.10 -4.88 -11.58
CA ASP A 19 4.85 -4.10 -10.60
C ASP A 19 3.95 -3.61 -9.45
N TYR A 20 4.44 -2.65 -8.66
CA TYR A 20 3.72 -2.08 -7.52
C TYR A 20 2.35 -1.51 -7.86
N ARG A 21 2.12 -1.05 -9.09
CA ARG A 21 0.85 -0.48 -9.57
C ARG A 21 -0.24 -1.54 -9.65
N GLN A 22 0.03 -2.64 -10.34
CA GLN A 22 -0.89 -3.77 -10.42
C GLN A 22 -1.10 -4.38 -9.03
N SER A 23 -0.03 -4.53 -8.24
CA SER A 23 -0.11 -5.06 -6.89
C SER A 23 -1.02 -4.20 -5.98
N ALA A 24 -0.95 -2.87 -6.09
CA ALA A 24 -1.81 -1.96 -5.33
C ALA A 24 -3.29 -2.08 -5.76
N THR A 25 -3.55 -2.16 -7.06
CA THR A 25 -4.90 -2.38 -7.61
C THR A 25 -5.49 -3.71 -7.13
N ASP A 26 -4.70 -4.78 -7.16
CA ASP A 26 -5.11 -6.10 -6.66
C ASP A 26 -5.39 -6.07 -5.13
N ALA A 27 -4.61 -5.31 -4.37
CA ALA A 27 -4.85 -5.12 -2.93
C ALA A 27 -6.20 -4.41 -2.67
N MET A 28 -6.53 -3.40 -3.47
CA MET A 28 -7.84 -2.72 -3.37
C MET A 28 -8.99 -3.66 -3.73
N ALA A 29 -8.83 -4.49 -4.75
CA ALA A 29 -9.82 -5.50 -5.13
C ALA A 29 -10.09 -6.50 -4.00
N LYS A 30 -9.06 -6.93 -3.26
CA LYS A 30 -9.21 -7.85 -2.10
C LYS A 30 -10.06 -7.26 -0.97
N ILE A 31 -10.09 -5.95 -0.81
CA ILE A 31 -10.94 -5.26 0.18
C ILE A 31 -12.27 -4.76 -0.43
N GLY A 32 -12.61 -5.24 -1.64
CA GLY A 32 -13.90 -4.98 -2.29
C GLY A 32 -13.97 -3.68 -3.09
N ILE A 33 -12.84 -3.02 -3.37
CA ILE A 33 -12.78 -1.81 -4.20
C ILE A 33 -12.32 -2.17 -5.59
N ILE A 34 -13.26 -2.09 -6.56
CA ILE A 34 -12.94 -2.23 -7.99
C ILE A 34 -12.56 -0.84 -8.50
N VAL A 35 -11.31 -0.68 -8.90
CA VAL A 35 -10.79 0.60 -9.39
C VAL A 35 -11.34 0.87 -10.79
N LYS A 36 -12.01 2.01 -10.95
CA LYS A 36 -12.45 2.57 -12.24
C LYS A 36 -11.95 4.01 -12.30
N ASP A 37 -11.66 4.48 -13.50
CA ASP A 37 -11.24 5.87 -13.72
C ASP A 37 -12.46 6.81 -13.67
N ASP A 38 -13.12 6.85 -12.51
CA ASP A 38 -14.27 7.71 -12.28
C ASP A 38 -14.24 8.38 -10.91
N ARG A 39 -14.92 9.50 -10.78
CA ARG A 39 -14.98 10.29 -9.55
C ARG A 39 -15.57 9.52 -8.37
N SER A 40 -16.51 8.62 -8.64
CA SER A 40 -17.15 7.82 -7.59
C SER A 40 -16.15 6.87 -6.94
N THR A 41 -15.30 6.21 -7.74
CA THR A 41 -14.23 5.35 -7.23
C THR A 41 -13.21 6.14 -6.41
N TYR A 42 -12.83 7.35 -6.88
CA TYR A 42 -11.95 8.24 -6.11
C TYR A 42 -12.55 8.59 -4.74
N ASP A 43 -13.80 9.01 -4.69
CA ASP A 43 -14.44 9.45 -3.44
C ASP A 43 -14.56 8.29 -2.44
N VAL A 44 -14.94 7.08 -2.91
CA VAL A 44 -14.98 5.85 -2.08
C VAL A 44 -13.60 5.48 -1.56
N LEU A 45 -12.60 5.48 -2.43
CA LEU A 45 -11.24 5.12 -2.04
C LEU A 45 -10.63 6.14 -1.09
N LYS A 46 -10.88 7.44 -1.32
CA LYS A 46 -10.43 8.52 -0.42
C LYS A 46 -11.02 8.35 0.98
N ALA A 47 -12.31 8.07 1.09
CA ALA A 47 -12.95 7.80 2.39
C ALA A 47 -12.35 6.57 3.08
N LYS A 48 -12.03 5.52 2.31
CA LYS A 48 -11.40 4.31 2.83
C LYS A 48 -9.97 4.57 3.31
N TYR A 49 -9.19 5.32 2.55
CA TYR A 49 -7.85 5.77 2.93
C TYR A 49 -7.88 6.54 4.26
N ASP A 50 -8.78 7.51 4.38
CA ASP A 50 -8.93 8.30 5.62
C ASP A 50 -9.29 7.41 6.81
N SER A 51 -10.13 6.39 6.60
CA SER A 51 -10.46 5.38 7.61
C SER A 51 -9.24 4.54 8.02
N PHE A 52 -8.40 4.13 7.07
CA PHE A 52 -7.18 3.40 7.38
C PHE A 52 -6.19 4.24 8.18
N VAL A 53 -6.01 5.51 7.81
CA VAL A 53 -5.15 6.45 8.54
C VAL A 53 -5.66 6.67 9.97
N ALA A 54 -6.97 6.81 10.15
CA ALA A 54 -7.57 6.94 11.49
C ALA A 54 -7.35 5.66 12.33
N SER A 55 -7.53 4.48 11.74
CA SER A 55 -7.28 3.19 12.40
C SER A 55 -5.82 3.03 12.76
N TYR A 56 -4.90 3.36 11.86
CA TYR A 56 -3.46 3.34 12.10
C TYR A 56 -3.08 4.20 13.33
N ASN A 57 -3.55 5.44 13.39
CA ASN A 57 -3.25 6.33 14.51
C ASN A 57 -3.79 5.79 15.83
N LYS A 58 -4.98 5.19 15.82
CA LYS A 58 -5.59 4.58 17.00
C LYS A 58 -4.80 3.34 17.46
N GLU A 59 -4.49 2.43 16.55
CA GLU A 59 -3.74 1.20 16.89
C GLU A 59 -2.33 1.51 17.36
N ARG A 60 -1.65 2.48 16.73
CA ARG A 60 -0.35 2.95 17.18
C ARG A 60 -0.38 3.44 18.63
N ALA A 61 -1.37 4.27 18.99
CA ALA A 61 -1.52 4.75 20.37
C ALA A 61 -1.79 3.59 21.36
N GLN A 62 -2.51 2.55 20.94
CA GLN A 62 -2.73 1.33 21.74
C GLN A 62 -1.43 0.54 21.94
N ILE A 63 -0.61 0.39 20.90
CA ILE A 63 0.69 -0.27 20.99
C ILE A 63 1.62 0.50 21.95
N ASP A 64 1.68 1.83 21.83
CA ASP A 64 2.48 2.67 22.73
C ASP A 64 2.06 2.47 24.20
N ALA A 65 0.76 2.35 24.47
CA ALA A 65 0.23 2.06 25.81
C ALA A 65 0.60 0.64 26.29
N LEU A 66 0.50 -0.38 25.42
CA LEU A 66 0.91 -1.76 25.74
C LEU A 66 2.41 -1.82 26.07
N ILE A 67 3.26 -1.18 25.27
CA ILE A 67 4.70 -1.11 25.50
C ILE A 67 5.02 -0.41 26.82
N SER A 68 4.31 0.68 27.13
CA SER A 68 4.47 1.40 28.40
C SER A 68 4.14 0.50 29.58
N THR A 69 3.03 -0.22 29.53
CA THR A 69 2.62 -1.19 30.56
C THR A 69 3.65 -2.31 30.74
N TYR A 70 4.05 -2.93 29.62
CA TYR A 70 5.09 -3.95 29.63
C TYR A 70 6.40 -3.49 30.29
N ASN A 71 6.86 -2.28 29.95
CA ASN A 71 8.10 -1.74 30.53
C ASN A 71 7.97 -1.49 32.04
N ALA A 72 6.81 -1.04 32.51
CA ALA A 72 6.54 -0.85 33.94
C ALA A 72 6.54 -2.20 34.70
N ASP A 73 5.82 -3.19 34.16
CA ASP A 73 5.70 -4.52 34.77
C ASP A 73 7.05 -5.26 34.74
N LYS A 74 7.77 -5.17 33.64
CA LYS A 74 9.15 -5.71 33.51
C LYS A 74 10.09 -5.09 34.55
N SER A 75 10.04 -3.79 34.73
CA SER A 75 10.87 -3.10 35.75
C SER A 75 10.53 -3.57 37.18
N ALA A 76 9.24 -3.77 37.48
CA ALA A 76 8.79 -4.30 38.76
C ALA A 76 9.29 -5.73 38.99
N TYR A 77 9.12 -6.60 37.99
CA TYR A 77 9.59 -7.98 37.99
C TYR A 77 11.12 -8.05 38.21
N GLU A 78 11.91 -7.28 37.46
CA GLU A 78 13.37 -7.27 37.57
C GLU A 78 13.83 -6.82 38.97
N LYS A 79 13.15 -5.85 39.58
CA LYS A 79 13.42 -5.41 40.97
C LYS A 79 13.13 -6.52 41.98
N ASN A 80 11.99 -7.20 41.81
CA ASN A 80 11.59 -8.34 42.66
C ASN A 80 12.62 -9.47 42.56
N ILE A 81 12.99 -9.89 41.38
CA ILE A 81 14.02 -10.91 41.15
C ILE A 81 15.36 -10.48 41.77
N SER A 82 15.80 -9.24 41.55
CA SER A 82 17.05 -8.72 42.15
C SER A 82 17.02 -8.74 43.69
N TYR A 83 15.89 -8.39 44.28
CA TYR A 83 15.73 -8.41 45.74
C TYR A 83 15.89 -9.84 46.29
N TRP A 84 15.18 -10.82 45.71
CA TRP A 84 15.23 -12.22 46.20
C TRP A 84 16.59 -12.87 45.93
N ASN A 85 17.23 -12.57 44.82
CA ASN A 85 18.60 -13.05 44.56
C ASN A 85 19.60 -12.55 45.63
N LYS A 86 19.50 -11.31 46.04
CA LYS A 86 20.31 -10.77 47.16
C LYS A 86 20.03 -11.42 48.50
N LYS A 87 18.85 -12.01 48.67
CA LYS A 87 18.45 -12.73 49.89
C LYS A 87 18.82 -14.22 49.88
N GLY A 88 19.43 -14.70 48.78
CA GLY A 88 19.81 -16.11 48.64
C GLY A 88 18.70 -16.99 48.10
N GLY A 89 17.63 -16.41 47.56
CA GLY A 89 16.49 -17.09 46.92
C GLY A 89 15.13 -16.67 47.50
N ALA A 90 14.09 -16.88 46.71
CA ALA A 90 12.72 -16.59 47.08
C ALA A 90 12.06 -17.77 47.83
N PRO A 91 11.20 -17.52 48.84
CA PRO A 91 10.29 -18.52 49.36
C PRO A 91 9.39 -19.08 48.23
N LYS A 92 8.91 -20.31 48.37
CA LYS A 92 8.11 -20.97 47.33
C LYS A 92 6.91 -20.15 46.85
N ALA A 93 6.25 -19.44 47.75
CA ALA A 93 5.11 -18.58 47.41
C ALA A 93 5.54 -17.44 46.48
N GLU A 94 6.62 -16.75 46.82
CA GLU A 94 7.17 -15.65 46.01
C GLU A 94 7.76 -16.12 44.68
N TYR A 95 8.37 -17.29 44.67
CA TYR A 95 8.81 -17.93 43.44
C TYR A 95 7.64 -18.18 42.48
N ASN A 96 6.50 -18.72 42.98
CA ASN A 96 5.33 -18.92 42.14
C ASN A 96 4.73 -17.64 41.62
N ILE A 97 4.77 -16.54 42.38
CA ILE A 97 4.36 -15.19 41.93
C ILE A 97 5.27 -14.72 40.79
N SER A 98 6.59 -14.82 40.96
CA SER A 98 7.54 -14.46 39.94
C SER A 98 7.41 -15.27 38.64
N GLU A 99 7.08 -16.57 38.75
CA GLU A 99 6.79 -17.39 37.57
C GLU A 99 5.51 -16.93 36.85
N GLN A 100 4.48 -16.52 37.60
CA GLN A 100 3.27 -15.95 37.01
C GLN A 100 3.56 -14.61 36.31
N GLU A 101 4.27 -13.70 36.99
CA GLU A 101 4.68 -12.40 36.42
C GLU A 101 5.49 -12.59 35.12
N ARG A 102 6.39 -13.58 35.08
CA ARG A 102 7.14 -13.91 33.86
C ARG A 102 6.24 -14.37 32.73
N ASN A 103 5.24 -15.21 33.05
CA ASN A 103 4.27 -15.70 32.06
C ASN A 103 3.39 -14.55 31.53
N ASP A 104 3.00 -13.63 32.41
CA ASP A 104 2.22 -12.46 32.03
C ASP A 104 3.03 -11.51 31.13
N LEU A 105 4.32 -11.30 31.43
CA LEU A 105 5.23 -10.53 30.56
C LEU A 105 5.39 -11.18 29.17
N ASN A 106 5.50 -12.52 29.10
CA ASN A 106 5.56 -13.21 27.82
C ASN A 106 4.25 -13.08 27.03
N ALA A 107 3.10 -13.11 27.72
CA ALA A 107 1.80 -12.88 27.08
C ALA A 107 1.68 -11.44 26.54
N GLN A 108 2.18 -10.44 27.29
CA GLN A 108 2.23 -9.05 26.82
C GLN A 108 3.10 -8.88 25.58
N VAL A 109 4.28 -9.52 25.52
CA VAL A 109 5.12 -9.51 24.30
C VAL A 109 4.36 -10.09 23.11
N THR A 110 3.66 -11.21 23.31
CA THR A 110 2.87 -11.81 22.24
C THR A 110 1.76 -10.87 21.76
N ALA A 111 1.07 -10.19 22.68
CA ALA A 111 0.04 -9.22 22.35
C ALA A 111 0.59 -8.00 21.58
N ILE A 112 1.76 -7.50 22.00
CA ILE A 112 2.45 -6.39 21.29
C ILE A 112 2.81 -6.82 19.87
N ASN A 113 3.43 -7.97 19.68
CA ASN A 113 3.79 -8.47 18.34
C ASN A 113 2.56 -8.64 17.43
N GLN A 114 1.46 -9.17 17.95
CA GLN A 114 0.20 -9.30 17.19
C GLN A 114 -0.38 -7.92 16.79
N ALA A 115 -0.29 -6.94 17.69
CA ALA A 115 -0.74 -5.59 17.40
C ALA A 115 0.16 -4.90 16.35
N GLU A 116 1.49 -5.12 16.40
CA GLU A 116 2.43 -4.65 15.38
C GLU A 116 2.17 -5.28 14.02
N ASP A 117 1.85 -6.58 13.95
CA ASP A 117 1.49 -7.25 12.70
C ASP A 117 0.20 -6.65 12.10
N SER A 118 -0.80 -6.35 12.93
CA SER A 118 -2.03 -5.66 12.50
C SER A 118 -1.72 -4.25 11.95
N LEU A 119 -0.87 -3.51 12.67
CA LEU A 119 -0.45 -2.16 12.25
C LEU A 119 0.27 -2.20 10.90
N ASN A 120 1.15 -3.17 10.68
CA ASN A 120 1.84 -3.37 9.39
C ASN A 120 0.83 -3.63 8.26
N GLY A 121 -0.20 -4.44 8.50
CA GLY A 121 -1.30 -4.65 7.54
C GLY A 121 -2.05 -3.36 7.19
N LEU A 122 -2.23 -2.43 8.15
CA LEU A 122 -2.81 -1.11 7.88
C LEU A 122 -1.87 -0.24 7.03
N VAL A 123 -0.57 -0.28 7.29
CA VAL A 123 0.44 0.44 6.47
C VAL A 123 0.39 -0.04 5.01
N ASP A 124 0.31 -1.35 4.79
CA ASP A 124 0.21 -1.92 3.44
C ASP A 124 -1.06 -1.45 2.72
N ASN A 125 -2.19 -1.41 3.43
CA ASN A 125 -3.45 -0.90 2.89
C ASN A 125 -3.40 0.60 2.58
N ILE A 126 -2.79 1.41 3.45
CA ILE A 126 -2.60 2.85 3.24
C ILE A 126 -1.74 3.08 2.00
N ASN A 127 -0.59 2.41 1.90
CA ASN A 127 0.32 2.54 0.76
C ASN A 127 -0.36 2.14 -0.56
N SER A 128 -1.10 1.03 -0.55
CA SER A 128 -1.82 0.57 -1.73
C SER A 128 -2.94 1.52 -2.14
N ALA A 129 -3.70 2.05 -1.18
CA ALA A 129 -4.74 3.04 -1.45
C ALA A 129 -4.17 4.35 -1.99
N GLU A 130 -3.02 4.79 -1.46
CA GLU A 130 -2.31 5.99 -1.93
C GLU A 130 -1.86 5.85 -3.39
N ILE A 131 -1.30 4.71 -3.77
CA ILE A 131 -0.88 4.44 -5.15
C ILE A 131 -2.07 4.57 -6.10
N VAL A 132 -3.22 3.95 -5.75
CA VAL A 132 -4.41 3.98 -6.60
C VAL A 132 -5.09 5.36 -6.60
N LEU A 133 -5.06 6.10 -5.48
CA LEU A 133 -5.54 7.49 -5.44
C LEU A 133 -4.74 8.39 -6.37
N ASN A 134 -3.41 8.22 -6.42
CA ASN A 134 -2.55 8.98 -7.33
C ASN A 134 -2.92 8.68 -8.80
N GLN A 135 -3.14 7.41 -9.14
CA GLN A 135 -3.64 7.03 -10.48
C GLN A 135 -4.94 7.78 -10.83
N LEU A 136 -5.91 7.75 -9.92
CA LEU A 136 -7.20 8.38 -10.16
C LEU A 136 -7.11 9.91 -10.23
N ILE A 137 -6.19 10.53 -9.50
CA ILE A 137 -5.91 11.96 -9.59
C ILE A 137 -5.38 12.30 -10.97
N ASP A 138 -4.44 11.55 -11.48
CA ASP A 138 -3.86 11.75 -12.81
C ASP A 138 -4.91 11.51 -13.91
N ALA A 139 -5.62 10.38 -13.85
CA ALA A 139 -6.64 10.01 -14.85
C ALA A 139 -7.84 10.99 -14.89
N LEU A 140 -8.19 11.59 -13.75
CA LEU A 140 -9.31 12.53 -13.63
C LEU A 140 -8.86 14.00 -13.68
N ASN A 141 -7.58 14.27 -13.88
CA ASN A 141 -6.99 15.62 -13.85
C ASN A 141 -7.44 16.43 -12.62
N LEU A 142 -7.43 15.80 -11.46
CA LEU A 142 -7.82 16.43 -10.20
C LEU A 142 -6.71 17.36 -9.71
N GLN A 143 -7.08 18.56 -9.26
CA GLN A 143 -6.09 19.50 -8.73
C GLN A 143 -5.47 18.94 -7.44
N VAL A 144 -4.16 18.76 -7.46
CA VAL A 144 -3.32 18.20 -6.36
C VAL A 144 -3.45 19.00 -5.05
N ALA A 145 -3.89 20.27 -5.10
CA ALA A 145 -4.10 21.11 -3.92
C ALA A 145 -5.09 20.54 -2.89
N LEU A 146 -6.01 19.67 -3.29
CA LEU A 146 -6.93 18.99 -2.38
C LEU A 146 -6.31 17.73 -1.73
N TYR A 147 -5.29 17.18 -2.33
CA TYR A 147 -4.60 15.96 -1.88
C TYR A 147 -3.54 16.27 -0.80
N ASN A 148 -2.79 17.36 -0.96
CA ASN A 148 -1.72 17.75 -0.04
C ASN A 148 -2.18 18.14 1.37
N LYS A 149 -3.48 18.12 1.66
CA LYS A 149 -4.03 18.35 3.00
C LYS A 149 -3.91 17.12 3.92
N ALA A 150 -3.55 15.96 3.38
CA ALA A 150 -3.53 14.68 4.10
C ALA A 150 -2.12 14.13 4.41
N GLY A 151 -1.07 14.93 4.24
CA GLY A 151 0.29 14.50 4.60
C GLY A 151 1.17 14.19 3.39
N SER A 152 2.35 14.77 3.41
CA SER A 152 3.40 14.68 2.42
C SER A 152 3.89 13.26 2.22
N SER A 153 3.36 12.57 1.25
CA SER A 153 4.04 11.44 0.65
C SER A 153 4.46 11.82 -0.75
N THR A 154 5.68 11.54 -1.09
CA THR A 154 6.24 11.73 -2.42
C THR A 154 5.58 10.71 -3.35
N GLY A 155 4.41 11.07 -3.88
CA GLY A 155 3.69 10.24 -4.85
C GLY A 155 4.60 9.91 -6.03
N LYS A 156 4.82 8.64 -6.30
CA LYS A 156 5.40 8.22 -7.57
C LYS A 156 4.35 8.48 -8.64
N GLN A 157 4.77 9.10 -9.75
CA GLN A 157 3.91 9.32 -10.89
C GLN A 157 3.34 7.97 -11.35
N PHE A 158 2.03 7.89 -11.47
CA PHE A 158 1.35 6.67 -11.90
C PHE A 158 1.15 6.74 -13.42
N SER A 159 1.62 5.72 -14.12
CA SER A 159 1.34 5.53 -15.55
C SER A 159 0.85 4.08 -15.74
N GLU A 160 -0.29 3.90 -16.38
CA GLU A 160 -0.85 2.58 -16.67
C GLU A 160 -0.08 1.86 -17.77
N GLY A 161 0.51 2.62 -18.71
CA GLY A 161 1.34 2.16 -19.79
C GLY A 161 2.45 3.14 -20.13
N GLU A 162 3.38 2.72 -20.97
CA GLU A 162 4.48 3.54 -21.46
C GLU A 162 4.94 3.03 -22.83
N TYR A 163 4.93 3.93 -23.82
CA TYR A 163 5.63 3.71 -25.08
C TYR A 163 7.09 4.12 -24.98
N VAL A 164 8.01 3.19 -25.23
CA VAL A 164 9.45 3.41 -25.17
C VAL A 164 10.09 3.18 -26.53
N ARG A 165 10.90 4.16 -26.97
CA ARG A 165 11.75 4.02 -28.14
C ARG A 165 13.17 4.46 -27.80
N ASN A 166 14.10 3.51 -27.79
CA ASN A 166 15.50 3.75 -27.45
C ASN A 166 16.43 2.86 -28.29
N SER A 167 17.73 2.87 -27.98
CA SER A 167 18.74 2.05 -28.65
C SER A 167 18.52 0.55 -28.56
N ASN A 168 17.70 0.06 -27.62
CA ASN A 168 17.39 -1.37 -27.42
C ASN A 168 16.14 -1.80 -28.21
N GLY A 169 15.46 -0.88 -28.90
CA GLY A 169 14.29 -1.14 -29.71
C GLY A 169 13.07 -0.30 -29.33
N ILE A 170 11.91 -0.82 -29.71
CA ILE A 170 10.61 -0.17 -29.51
C ILE A 170 9.75 -1.10 -28.68
N ALA A 171 9.15 -0.58 -27.60
CA ALA A 171 8.27 -1.37 -26.73
C ALA A 171 7.11 -0.54 -26.18
N ILE A 172 6.01 -1.21 -25.88
CA ILE A 172 4.94 -0.73 -25.01
C ILE A 172 4.97 -1.60 -23.76
N ASN A 173 5.14 -0.97 -22.61
CA ASN A 173 5.06 -1.62 -21.32
C ASN A 173 3.70 -1.30 -20.70
N ILE A 174 2.92 -2.29 -20.34
CA ILE A 174 1.65 -2.16 -19.64
C ILE A 174 1.89 -2.57 -18.19
N PHE A 175 1.63 -1.66 -17.25
CA PHE A 175 1.95 -1.84 -15.83
C PHE A 175 0.73 -2.15 -14.98
N GLN A 176 -0.47 -1.70 -15.41
CA GLN A 176 -1.69 -1.89 -14.64
C GLN A 176 -2.93 -1.92 -15.54
N PHE A 177 -3.87 -2.81 -15.22
CA PHE A 177 -5.22 -2.85 -15.76
C PHE A 177 -6.12 -3.69 -14.83
N ASN A 178 -7.41 -3.37 -14.77
CA ASN A 178 -8.39 -4.12 -13.97
C ASN A 178 -9.16 -5.15 -14.79
N ASP A 179 -9.36 -4.87 -16.06
CA ASP A 179 -10.08 -5.74 -16.99
C ASP A 179 -9.57 -5.59 -18.42
N THR A 180 -10.11 -6.43 -19.31
CA THR A 180 -9.74 -6.42 -20.73
C THR A 180 -10.04 -5.10 -21.43
N ASN A 181 -11.11 -4.39 -21.04
CA ASN A 181 -11.48 -3.12 -21.67
C ASN A 181 -10.45 -2.03 -21.32
N GLN A 182 -10.02 -1.97 -20.06
CA GLN A 182 -8.95 -1.06 -19.65
C GLN A 182 -7.62 -1.41 -20.31
N LEU A 183 -7.26 -2.71 -20.39
CA LEU A 183 -6.08 -3.14 -21.12
C LEU A 183 -6.09 -2.67 -22.58
N ILE A 184 -7.25 -2.81 -23.27
CA ILE A 184 -7.41 -2.35 -24.66
C ILE A 184 -7.24 -0.83 -24.74
N LYS A 185 -7.85 -0.08 -23.81
CA LYS A 185 -7.76 1.38 -23.78
C LYS A 185 -6.31 1.85 -23.62
N VAL A 186 -5.58 1.32 -22.63
CA VAL A 186 -4.17 1.63 -22.41
C VAL A 186 -3.34 1.27 -23.63
N LEU A 187 -3.53 0.07 -24.17
CA LEU A 187 -2.79 -0.39 -25.36
C LEU A 187 -3.03 0.53 -26.58
N VAL A 188 -4.28 0.94 -26.83
CA VAL A 188 -4.60 1.84 -27.96
C VAL A 188 -4.00 3.22 -27.76
N HIS A 189 -3.96 3.74 -26.51
CA HIS A 189 -3.30 4.98 -26.16
C HIS A 189 -1.79 4.92 -26.50
N GLU A 190 -1.10 3.88 -26.00
CA GLU A 190 0.34 3.71 -26.24
C GLU A 190 0.68 3.44 -27.73
N LEU A 191 -0.21 2.75 -28.44
CA LEU A 191 -0.11 2.59 -29.89
C LEU A 191 -0.25 3.94 -30.61
N GLY A 192 -1.09 4.85 -30.10
CA GLY A 192 -1.18 6.22 -30.60
C GLY A 192 0.17 6.95 -30.49
N HIS A 193 0.86 6.82 -29.37
CA HIS A 193 2.22 7.39 -29.20
C HIS A 193 3.22 6.74 -30.17
N SER A 194 3.11 5.47 -30.46
CA SER A 194 3.97 4.80 -31.46
C SER A 194 3.80 5.36 -32.88
N LEU A 195 2.62 5.93 -33.18
CA LEU A 195 2.31 6.64 -34.42
C LEU A 195 2.67 8.13 -34.40
N GLY A 196 3.23 8.62 -33.28
CA GLY A 196 3.62 10.01 -33.10
C GLY A 196 2.47 10.94 -32.70
N LEU A 197 1.34 10.41 -32.21
CA LEU A 197 0.22 11.22 -31.74
C LEU A 197 0.57 11.79 -30.34
N PRO A 198 0.42 13.11 -30.13
CA PRO A 198 0.54 13.71 -28.81
C PRO A 198 -0.75 13.54 -28.00
N HIS A 199 -0.66 13.81 -26.70
CA HIS A 199 -1.86 13.94 -25.87
C HIS A 199 -2.79 15.05 -26.37
N LEU A 200 -4.08 14.87 -26.17
CA LEU A 200 -5.13 15.82 -26.51
C LEU A 200 -5.80 16.29 -25.22
N ASP A 201 -6.09 17.58 -25.15
CA ASP A 201 -6.82 18.18 -24.02
C ASP A 201 -8.35 17.95 -24.16
N ASN A 202 -8.74 16.68 -24.24
CA ASN A 202 -10.13 16.24 -24.36
C ASN A 202 -10.33 14.91 -23.59
N PRO A 203 -11.03 14.92 -22.46
CA PRO A 203 -11.23 13.73 -21.61
C PRO A 203 -11.95 12.54 -22.28
N LYS A 204 -12.57 12.77 -23.45
CA LYS A 204 -13.24 11.72 -24.25
C LYS A 204 -12.34 11.14 -25.32
N ALA A 205 -11.18 11.73 -25.57
CA ALA A 205 -10.24 11.22 -26.55
C ALA A 205 -9.42 10.07 -25.98
N ILE A 206 -9.06 9.11 -26.83
CA ILE A 206 -8.17 8.02 -26.44
C ILE A 206 -6.75 8.50 -26.11
N MET A 207 -6.35 9.64 -26.66
CA MET A 207 -5.06 10.30 -26.42
C MET A 207 -5.16 11.42 -25.38
N TYR A 208 -6.04 11.31 -24.42
CA TYR A 208 -6.19 12.27 -23.31
C TYR A 208 -5.07 12.11 -22.29
#